data_d463b8cd28be53d3ec53d761d8bb7253
#
_entry.id   d463b8cd28be53d3ec53d761d8bb7253
#
_cell.length_a   1.000
_cell.length_b   1.000
_cell.length_c   1.000
_cell.angle_alpha   90.00
_cell.angle_beta   90.00
_cell.angle_gamma   90.00
#
_symmetry.space_group_name_H-M   'P 1'
#
loop_
_entity.id
_entity.type
_entity.pdbx_description
1 polymer ?
#
loop_
_entity_poly.entity_id
_entity_poly.type
_entity_poly.pdbx_seq_one_letter_code
_entity_poly.pdbx_strand_id
1 'polypeptide(L)'
;METQQGFTLIELMIVIAIIAILSAIGLPAYQNYLQKAALTDMLQTAMPFKTAVELCAIEHGGAANCSEGSNGVPAGKGSRYVSAVTVKSGMLTLSGQESLNGLTVMMIPQWDGLEGQMSWQRSCSTSQSSLKEACENVFRFDDSDEVAE
;
A
#
# COMPACT_ATOMS: atom_id res chain seq x y z
N MET A 1 35.02 53.52 -1.88
CA MET A 1 33.85 53.31 -1.01
C MET A 1 32.90 52.35 -1.73
N GLU A 2 32.81 51.14 -1.26
CA GLU A 2 31.82 50.20 -1.78
C GLU A 2 30.46 50.48 -1.15
N THR A 3 29.48 50.81 -1.94
CA THR A 3 28.11 51.02 -1.48
C THR A 3 27.45 49.66 -1.23
N GLN A 4 27.30 49.32 0.02
CA GLN A 4 26.52 48.13 0.43
C GLN A 4 25.03 48.40 0.14
N GLN A 5 24.48 47.74 -0.87
CA GLN A 5 23.06 47.77 -1.14
C GLN A 5 22.40 46.66 -0.31
N GLY A 6 21.56 47.04 0.62
CA GLY A 6 20.74 46.14 1.41
C GLY A 6 19.39 45.86 0.77
N PHE A 7 18.77 44.71 1.09
CA PHE A 7 17.42 44.40 0.69
C PHE A 7 16.39 45.34 1.34
N THR A 8 15.35 45.69 0.59
CA THR A 8 14.21 46.42 1.16
C THR A 8 13.30 45.49 1.93
N LEU A 9 12.58 46.01 2.91
CA LEU A 9 11.66 45.23 3.73
C LEU A 9 10.52 44.64 2.88
N ILE A 10 10.05 45.37 1.86
CA ILE A 10 9.01 44.94 0.94
C ILE A 10 9.49 43.78 0.06
N GLU A 11 10.73 43.76 -0.39
CA GLU A 11 11.31 42.64 -1.16
C GLU A 11 11.31 41.37 -0.34
N LEU A 12 11.66 41.44 0.93
CA LEU A 12 11.60 40.27 1.82
C LEU A 12 10.17 39.81 2.06
N MET A 13 9.22 40.74 2.23
CA MET A 13 7.79 40.37 2.41
C MET A 13 7.21 39.65 1.22
N ILE A 14 7.56 40.04 0.00
CA ILE A 14 7.11 39.39 -1.22
C ILE A 14 7.64 37.93 -1.31
N VAL A 15 8.93 37.76 -0.96
CA VAL A 15 9.58 36.45 -0.98
C VAL A 15 8.90 35.48 -0.02
N ILE A 16 8.68 35.89 1.23
CA ILE A 16 8.02 35.03 2.23
C ILE A 16 6.56 34.74 1.86
N ALA A 17 5.86 35.69 1.24
CA ALA A 17 4.49 35.48 0.74
C ALA A 17 4.45 34.41 -0.35
N ILE A 18 5.36 34.44 -1.30
CA ILE A 18 5.45 33.43 -2.38
C ILE A 18 5.80 32.07 -1.80
N ILE A 19 6.78 31.98 -0.88
CA ILE A 19 7.14 30.73 -0.22
C ILE A 19 5.95 30.15 0.56
N ALA A 20 5.18 30.98 1.25
CA ALA A 20 4.01 30.55 2.00
C ALA A 20 2.94 29.92 1.08
N ILE A 21 2.67 30.55 -0.06
CA ILE A 21 1.69 30.04 -1.05
C ILE A 21 2.18 28.71 -1.65
N LEU A 22 3.42 28.63 -2.06
CA LEU A 22 4.00 27.42 -2.65
C LEU A 22 4.03 26.26 -1.64
N SER A 23 4.34 26.55 -0.38
CA SER A 23 4.36 25.56 0.70
C SER A 23 2.97 25.02 1.01
N ALA A 24 1.96 25.86 0.96
CA ALA A 24 0.57 25.47 1.22
C ALA A 24 0.05 24.41 0.22
N ILE A 25 0.53 24.45 -1.01
CA ILE A 25 0.15 23.50 -2.08
C ILE A 25 1.12 22.31 -2.13
N GLY A 26 2.41 22.57 -1.97
CA GLY A 26 3.46 21.57 -2.16
C GLY A 26 3.51 20.50 -1.05
N LEU A 27 3.27 20.89 0.21
CA LEU A 27 3.35 19.97 1.34
C LEU A 27 2.31 18.84 1.32
N PRO A 28 1.01 19.12 1.10
CA PRO A 28 0.00 18.07 1.01
C PRO A 28 0.24 17.14 -0.19
N ALA A 29 0.64 17.68 -1.33
CA ALA A 29 0.96 16.90 -2.53
C ALA A 29 2.12 15.94 -2.29
N TYR A 30 3.15 16.37 -1.57
CA TYR A 30 4.30 15.56 -1.20
C TYR A 30 3.92 14.42 -0.25
N GLN A 31 3.06 14.68 0.74
CA GLN A 31 2.58 13.64 1.67
C GLN A 31 1.79 12.56 0.94
N ASN A 32 0.91 12.94 0.00
CA ASN A 32 0.16 11.98 -0.82
C ASN A 32 1.09 11.13 -1.70
N TYR A 33 2.14 11.73 -2.24
CA TYR A 33 3.15 11.02 -3.02
C TYR A 33 3.90 9.99 -2.17
N LEU A 34 4.30 10.35 -0.95
CA LEU A 34 4.96 9.43 -0.02
C LEU A 34 4.06 8.27 0.38
N GLN A 35 2.78 8.51 0.61
CA GLN A 35 1.81 7.43 0.90
C GLN A 35 1.69 6.45 -0.27
N LYS A 36 1.60 6.94 -1.50
CA LYS A 36 1.55 6.09 -2.70
C LYS A 36 2.83 5.27 -2.88
N ALA A 37 3.99 5.86 -2.61
CA ALA A 37 5.26 5.16 -2.66
C ALA A 37 5.33 4.05 -1.59
N ALA A 38 4.88 4.33 -0.37
CA ALA A 38 4.81 3.36 0.70
C ALA A 38 3.83 2.21 0.41
N LEU A 39 2.67 2.51 -0.19
CA LEU A 39 1.70 1.51 -0.63
C LEU A 39 2.26 0.62 -1.76
N THR A 40 3.05 1.19 -2.66
CA THR A 40 3.74 0.42 -3.70
C THR A 40 4.76 -0.54 -3.09
N ASP A 41 5.51 -0.12 -2.07
CA ASP A 41 6.41 -1.00 -1.32
C ASP A 41 5.63 -2.13 -0.61
N MET A 42 4.49 -1.82 0.00
CA MET A 42 3.61 -2.82 0.60
C MET A 42 3.12 -3.84 -0.44
N LEU A 43 2.71 -3.38 -1.61
CA LEU A 43 2.30 -4.25 -2.71
C LEU A 43 3.45 -5.16 -3.18
N GLN A 44 4.65 -4.60 -3.35
CA GLN A 44 5.83 -5.39 -3.73
C GLN A 44 6.20 -6.42 -2.66
N THR A 45 6.03 -6.07 -1.38
CA THR A 45 6.24 -6.99 -0.26
C THR A 45 5.23 -8.15 -0.30
N ALA A 46 4.01 -7.92 -0.77
CA ALA A 46 2.98 -8.95 -0.90
C ALA A 46 3.21 -9.93 -2.08
N MET A 47 3.85 -9.47 -3.16
CA MET A 47 3.97 -10.25 -4.40
C MET A 47 4.62 -11.63 -4.24
N PRO A 48 5.73 -11.82 -3.51
CA PRO A 48 6.31 -13.14 -3.32
C PRO A 48 5.37 -14.12 -2.62
N PHE A 49 4.60 -13.63 -1.63
CA PHE A 49 3.62 -14.45 -0.91
C PHE A 49 2.43 -14.81 -1.81
N LYS A 50 1.95 -13.85 -2.58
CA LYS A 50 0.89 -14.07 -3.57
C LYS A 50 1.28 -15.17 -4.56
N THR A 51 2.46 -15.06 -5.16
CA THR A 51 2.97 -16.06 -6.10
C THR A 51 3.15 -17.42 -5.45
N ALA A 52 3.65 -17.48 -4.22
CA ALA A 52 3.80 -18.73 -3.48
C ALA A 52 2.46 -19.41 -3.17
N VAL A 53 1.44 -18.62 -2.82
CA VAL A 53 0.07 -19.12 -2.60
C VAL A 53 -0.54 -19.64 -3.91
N GLU A 54 -0.35 -18.94 -5.02
CA GLU A 54 -0.84 -19.38 -6.34
C GLU A 54 -0.21 -20.72 -6.75
N LEU A 55 1.11 -20.85 -6.59
CA LEU A 55 1.80 -22.10 -6.89
C LEU A 55 1.32 -23.24 -5.98
N CYS A 56 1.23 -23.00 -4.68
CA CYS A 56 0.72 -23.94 -3.71
C CYS A 56 -0.71 -24.39 -4.06
N ALA A 57 -1.58 -23.46 -4.46
CA ALA A 57 -2.97 -23.78 -4.83
C ALA A 57 -3.07 -24.65 -6.09
N ILE A 58 -2.20 -24.42 -7.07
CA ILE A 58 -2.10 -25.25 -8.27
C ILE A 58 -1.67 -26.68 -7.90
N GLU A 59 -0.69 -26.83 -7.03
CA GLU A 59 -0.18 -28.13 -6.60
C GLU A 59 -1.17 -28.92 -5.73
N HIS A 60 -1.99 -28.22 -4.94
CA HIS A 60 -2.89 -28.85 -3.95
C HIS A 60 -4.37 -28.76 -4.32
N GLY A 61 -4.71 -28.16 -5.46
CA GLY A 61 -6.10 -28.02 -5.91
C GLY A 61 -6.90 -27.00 -5.10
N GLY A 62 -6.25 -25.99 -4.54
CA GLY A 62 -6.88 -24.92 -3.78
C GLY A 62 -5.97 -24.30 -2.72
N ALA A 63 -6.38 -23.17 -2.19
CA ALA A 63 -5.57 -22.37 -1.26
C ALA A 63 -5.69 -22.78 0.22
N ALA A 64 -6.57 -23.72 0.55
CA ALA A 64 -6.89 -24.07 1.95
C ALA A 64 -5.69 -24.54 2.77
N ASN A 65 -4.72 -25.20 2.14
CA ASN A 65 -3.50 -25.72 2.79
C ASN A 65 -2.29 -24.80 2.62
N CYS A 66 -2.47 -23.62 2.02
CA CYS A 66 -1.41 -22.68 1.71
C CYS A 66 -1.26 -21.64 2.83
N SER A 67 -0.56 -22.02 3.88
CA SER A 67 -0.27 -21.15 5.03
C SER A 67 1.23 -20.91 5.16
N GLU A 68 1.61 -19.81 5.79
CA GLU A 68 3.01 -19.45 6.01
C GLU A 68 3.81 -20.59 6.67
N GLY A 69 5.03 -20.80 6.20
CA GLY A 69 5.92 -21.86 6.71
C GLY A 69 5.58 -23.27 6.24
N SER A 70 4.60 -23.45 5.35
CA SER A 70 4.19 -24.75 4.81
C SER A 70 3.94 -24.69 3.30
N ASN A 71 4.06 -25.84 2.62
CA ASN A 71 3.73 -26.02 1.21
C ASN A 71 4.34 -24.96 0.27
N GLY A 72 5.58 -24.56 0.54
CA GLY A 72 6.30 -23.58 -0.26
C GLY A 72 5.97 -22.11 0.00
N VAL A 73 5.03 -21.83 0.92
CA VAL A 73 4.69 -20.47 1.33
C VAL A 73 5.71 -19.99 2.37
N PRO A 74 6.49 -18.92 2.11
CA PRO A 74 7.49 -18.45 3.05
C PRO A 74 6.87 -17.87 4.33
N ALA A 75 7.65 -17.87 5.41
CA ALA A 75 7.28 -17.15 6.62
C ALA A 75 7.27 -15.64 6.36
N GLY A 76 6.32 -14.93 6.94
CA GLY A 76 6.12 -13.50 6.73
C GLY A 76 7.32 -12.67 7.20
N LYS A 77 7.83 -11.81 6.32
CA LYS A 77 8.80 -10.76 6.66
C LYS A 77 8.20 -9.41 6.29
N GLY A 78 8.31 -8.47 7.20
CA GLY A 78 7.93 -7.10 6.94
C GLY A 78 8.94 -6.35 6.06
N SER A 79 8.60 -5.12 5.73
CA SER A 79 9.45 -4.14 5.07
C SER A 79 9.49 -2.85 5.90
N ARG A 80 10.06 -1.79 5.34
CA ARG A 80 10.04 -0.48 6.00
C ARG A 80 8.63 -0.02 6.36
N TYR A 81 7.65 -0.27 5.49
CA TYR A 81 6.27 0.19 5.65
C TYR A 81 5.29 -0.91 6.06
N VAL A 82 5.77 -2.13 6.21
CA VAL A 82 4.96 -3.30 6.58
C VAL A 82 5.52 -3.92 7.85
N SER A 83 4.76 -3.85 8.94
CA SER A 83 5.17 -4.39 10.24
C SER A 83 5.04 -5.91 10.31
N ALA A 84 4.04 -6.46 9.64
CA ALA A 84 3.79 -7.90 9.63
C ALA A 84 3.12 -8.33 8.32
N VAL A 85 3.48 -9.51 7.85
CA VAL A 85 2.80 -10.25 6.79
C VAL A 85 2.43 -11.60 7.35
N THR A 86 1.18 -12.00 7.22
CA THR A 86 0.70 -13.32 7.61
C THR A 86 -0.05 -13.96 6.45
N VAL A 87 0.11 -15.27 6.31
CA VAL A 87 -0.62 -16.06 5.31
C VAL A 87 -1.33 -17.21 6.00
N LYS A 88 -2.65 -17.24 5.92
CA LYS A 88 -3.48 -18.30 6.49
C LYS A 88 -4.47 -18.80 5.44
N SER A 89 -4.42 -20.07 5.12
CA SER A 89 -5.29 -20.68 4.10
C SER A 89 -5.33 -19.87 2.80
N GLY A 90 -4.17 -19.38 2.36
CA GLY A 90 -4.00 -18.57 1.18
C GLY A 90 -4.31 -17.08 1.34
N MET A 91 -5.01 -16.68 2.39
CA MET A 91 -5.33 -15.27 2.64
C MET A 91 -4.10 -14.55 3.19
N LEU A 92 -3.67 -13.50 2.50
CA LEU A 92 -2.60 -12.62 2.93
C LEU A 92 -3.17 -11.47 3.77
N THR A 93 -2.54 -11.19 4.88
CA THR A 93 -2.83 -9.99 5.69
C THR A 93 -1.54 -9.20 5.90
N LEU A 94 -1.55 -7.94 5.48
CA LEU A 94 -0.42 -7.02 5.63
C LEU A 94 -0.82 -5.91 6.60
N SER A 95 0.03 -5.67 7.58
CA SER A 95 -0.15 -4.58 8.55
C SER A 95 0.82 -3.46 8.24
N GLY A 96 0.30 -2.25 8.06
CA GLY A 96 1.11 -1.06 7.76
C GLY A 96 1.81 -0.50 9.00
N GLN A 97 2.93 0.16 8.76
CA GLN A 97 3.65 0.97 9.76
C GLN A 97 4.21 2.23 9.12
N GLU A 98 4.81 3.11 9.90
CA GLU A 98 5.32 4.41 9.46
C GLU A 98 4.20 5.26 8.82
N SER A 99 4.34 5.65 7.56
CA SER A 99 3.32 6.40 6.81
C SER A 99 2.04 5.61 6.53
N LEU A 100 2.05 4.29 6.72
CA LEU A 100 0.89 3.40 6.56
C LEU A 100 0.35 2.89 7.90
N ASN A 101 0.69 3.54 8.99
CA ASN A 101 0.23 3.13 10.32
C ASN A 101 -1.31 3.13 10.40
N GLY A 102 -1.87 2.06 10.94
CA GLY A 102 -3.32 1.86 11.04
C GLY A 102 -3.99 1.31 9.78
N LEU A 103 -3.22 1.04 8.71
CA LEU A 103 -3.72 0.36 7.52
C LEU A 103 -3.51 -1.15 7.64
N THR A 104 -4.56 -1.91 7.38
CA THR A 104 -4.50 -3.36 7.18
C THR A 104 -5.03 -3.68 5.80
N VAL A 105 -4.24 -4.41 5.02
CA VAL A 105 -4.64 -4.88 3.69
C VAL A 105 -4.79 -6.39 3.74
N MET A 106 -5.95 -6.88 3.34
CA MET A 106 -6.22 -8.30 3.17
C MET A 106 -6.34 -8.61 1.68
N MET A 107 -5.63 -9.62 1.24
CA MET A 107 -5.74 -10.16 -0.11
C MET A 107 -6.33 -11.56 -0.01
N ILE A 108 -7.51 -11.74 -0.59
CA ILE A 108 -8.35 -12.93 -0.45
C ILE A 108 -8.30 -13.71 -1.75
N PRO A 109 -7.76 -14.95 -1.74
CA PRO A 109 -7.71 -15.78 -2.92
C PRO A 109 -9.10 -16.37 -3.23
N GLN A 110 -9.46 -16.37 -4.50
CA GLN A 110 -10.63 -17.05 -5.04
C GLN A 110 -10.15 -18.12 -6.01
N TRP A 111 -10.27 -19.37 -5.63
CA TRP A 111 -9.87 -20.52 -6.43
C TRP A 111 -11.04 -21.01 -7.28
N ASP A 112 -10.83 -21.04 -8.60
CA ASP A 112 -11.74 -21.73 -9.52
C ASP A 112 -11.18 -23.13 -9.85
N GLY A 113 -11.80 -24.15 -9.26
CA GLY A 113 -11.38 -25.53 -9.44
C GLY A 113 -11.69 -26.11 -10.82
N LEU A 114 -12.57 -25.46 -11.60
CA LEU A 114 -12.91 -25.89 -12.96
C LEU A 114 -11.88 -25.40 -13.98
N GLU A 115 -11.47 -24.16 -13.84
CA GLU A 115 -10.49 -23.53 -14.75
C GLU A 115 -9.04 -23.64 -14.25
N GLY A 116 -8.85 -24.01 -12.99
CA GLY A 116 -7.52 -24.07 -12.38
C GLY A 116 -6.87 -22.69 -12.24
N GLN A 117 -7.67 -21.66 -12.09
CA GLN A 117 -7.26 -20.27 -11.97
C GLN A 117 -7.51 -19.75 -10.56
N MET A 118 -6.68 -18.76 -10.18
CA MET A 118 -6.89 -17.99 -8.97
C MET A 118 -7.09 -16.53 -9.31
N SER A 119 -8.18 -15.95 -8.84
CA SER A 119 -8.40 -14.52 -8.77
C SER A 119 -8.19 -14.02 -7.35
N TRP A 120 -7.99 -12.74 -7.20
CA TRP A 120 -7.73 -12.10 -5.90
C TRP A 120 -8.69 -10.97 -5.67
N GLN A 121 -9.16 -10.88 -4.45
CA GLN A 121 -9.90 -9.73 -3.95
C GLN A 121 -9.06 -9.02 -2.90
N ARG A 122 -9.24 -7.71 -2.77
CA ARG A 122 -8.58 -6.91 -1.74
C ARG A 122 -9.60 -6.31 -0.78
N SER A 123 -9.14 -6.08 0.44
CA SER A 123 -9.86 -5.28 1.42
C SER A 123 -8.88 -4.37 2.12
N CYS A 124 -9.09 -3.06 2.03
CA CYS A 124 -8.30 -2.04 2.70
C CYS A 124 -9.06 -1.53 3.92
N SER A 125 -8.52 -1.74 5.11
CA SER A 125 -9.11 -1.31 6.38
C SER A 125 -8.23 -0.27 7.07
N THR A 126 -8.78 0.92 7.26
CA THR A 126 -8.13 2.04 7.97
C THR A 126 -9.19 3.05 8.41
N SER A 127 -8.90 3.83 9.45
CA SER A 127 -9.75 4.94 9.88
C SER A 127 -9.61 6.21 9.01
N GLN A 128 -8.58 6.27 8.16
CA GLN A 128 -8.30 7.42 7.29
C GLN A 128 -8.86 7.17 5.89
N SER A 129 -9.87 7.94 5.49
CA SER A 129 -10.53 7.79 4.17
C SER A 129 -9.58 8.01 2.99
N SER A 130 -8.68 8.98 3.09
CA SER A 130 -7.67 9.25 2.04
C SER A 130 -6.67 8.10 1.86
N LEU A 131 -6.27 7.47 2.97
CA LEU A 131 -5.38 6.31 2.94
C LEU A 131 -6.10 5.08 2.39
N LYS A 132 -7.38 4.90 2.71
CA LYS A 132 -8.22 3.84 2.15
C LYS A 132 -8.32 3.96 0.64
N GLU A 133 -8.68 5.14 0.13
CA GLU A 133 -8.76 5.41 -1.30
C GLU A 133 -7.42 5.20 -2.01
N ALA A 134 -6.32 5.67 -1.42
CA ALA A 134 -4.99 5.44 -1.97
C ALA A 134 -4.62 3.96 -2.01
N CYS A 135 -4.97 3.19 -0.98
CA CYS A 135 -4.79 1.74 -0.93
C CYS A 135 -5.57 1.04 -2.06
N GLU A 136 -6.82 1.37 -2.24
CA GLU A 136 -7.68 0.82 -3.29
C GLU A 136 -7.17 1.15 -4.69
N ASN A 137 -6.56 2.31 -4.89
CA ASN A 137 -5.96 2.71 -6.16
C ASN A 137 -4.63 2.00 -6.48
N VAL A 138 -3.88 1.56 -5.47
CA VAL A 138 -2.61 0.84 -5.63
C VAL A 138 -2.84 -0.66 -5.74
N PHE A 139 -3.63 -1.23 -4.84
CA PHE A 139 -4.02 -2.63 -4.88
C PHE A 139 -5.23 -2.80 -5.82
N ARG A 140 -4.95 -2.92 -7.10
CA ARG A 140 -5.98 -3.05 -8.15
C ARG A 140 -6.41 -4.50 -8.37
N PHE A 141 -6.87 -5.13 -7.32
CA PHE A 141 -7.56 -6.41 -7.36
C PHE A 141 -9.06 -6.17 -7.26
N ASP A 142 -9.87 -7.11 -7.68
CA ASP A 142 -11.32 -6.95 -7.63
C ASP A 142 -11.80 -6.69 -6.21
N ASP A 143 -12.72 -5.76 -6.06
CA ASP A 143 -13.31 -5.43 -4.77
C ASP A 143 -14.24 -6.53 -4.27
N SER A 144 -14.13 -6.87 -3.00
CA SER A 144 -15.06 -7.79 -2.35
C SER A 144 -16.48 -7.21 -2.18
N ASP A 145 -16.65 -5.92 -2.46
CA ASP A 145 -17.92 -5.21 -2.26
C ASP A 145 -18.81 -5.15 -3.51
N GLU A 146 -18.39 -5.72 -4.63
CA GLU A 146 -19.20 -5.76 -5.84
C GLU A 146 -19.90 -7.11 -6.02
N VAL A 147 -20.69 -7.51 -5.01
CA VAL A 147 -21.73 -8.52 -5.17
C VAL A 147 -23.01 -8.01 -4.52
N ALA A 148 -23.65 -7.04 -5.13
CA ALA A 148 -25.06 -6.74 -4.90
C ALA A 148 -25.62 -5.91 -6.05
N GLU A 149 -25.94 -6.56 -7.18
CA GLU A 149 -27.17 -6.27 -7.94
C GLU A 149 -27.54 -7.47 -8.78
#